data_66ffc3f48056fd2fb208fba740a335b2
#
_entry.id   66ffc3f48056fd2fb208fba740a335b2
#
_cell.length_a   1.000
_cell.length_b   1.000
_cell.length_c   1.000
_cell.angle_alpha   90.00
_cell.angle_beta   90.00
_cell.angle_gamma   90.00
#
_symmetry.space_group_name_H-M   'P 1'
#
loop_
_entity.id
_entity.type
_entity.pdbx_description
1 polymer ?
#
loop_
_entity_poly.entity_id
_entity_poly.type
_entity_poly.pdbx_seq_one_letter_code
_entity_poly.pdbx_strand_id
1 'polypeptide(L)'
;APSKWGNILLILQGLLSVLALVQLWRTQMLPVLYLVILAALLALLWLLVKRCQEYNVPGKVARVFSVFLCAAMALGCFWAQQGLSALGSMTSGLLTGAEANKITKEPFVIYLSGVDTRGELTENARSDVNILAAVNPVTKRVALVNTPRDYYVDLAGTSSKDKLTHAGLYGVETSMETLGNLYGVNVDHYIRINFAGFISIIDA
;
A
#
# COMPACT_ATOMS: atom_id res chain seq x y z
N ALA A 1 -31.75 15.63 29.78
CA ALA A 1 -30.43 16.21 29.56
C ALA A 1 -29.52 15.14 28.95
N PRO A 2 -28.70 15.47 27.96
CA PRO A 2 -27.77 14.51 27.38
C PRO A 2 -26.83 13.96 28.46
N SER A 3 -26.68 12.66 28.49
CA SER A 3 -25.82 12.00 29.47
C SER A 3 -24.36 12.39 29.23
N LYS A 4 -23.59 12.65 30.29
CA LYS A 4 -22.14 12.97 30.20
C LYS A 4 -21.39 11.93 29.35
N TRP A 5 -21.74 10.67 29.46
CA TRP A 5 -21.20 9.56 28.65
C TRP A 5 -21.55 9.68 27.15
N GLY A 6 -22.75 10.18 26.82
CA GLY A 6 -23.14 10.40 25.43
C GLY A 6 -22.30 11.46 24.73
N ASN A 7 -21.96 12.54 25.44
CA ASN A 7 -21.11 13.61 24.90
C ASN A 7 -19.65 13.12 24.70
N ILE A 8 -19.12 12.31 25.62
CA ILE A 8 -17.78 11.72 25.49
C ILE A 8 -17.73 10.82 24.24
N LEU A 9 -18.74 9.96 24.04
CA LEU A 9 -18.80 9.09 22.87
C LEU A 9 -18.89 9.86 21.55
N LEU A 10 -19.65 10.97 21.52
CA LEU A 10 -19.73 11.83 20.34
C LEU A 10 -18.38 12.48 19.98
N ILE A 11 -17.66 12.96 20.99
CA ILE A 11 -16.34 13.55 20.80
C ILE A 11 -15.35 12.47 20.30
N LEU A 12 -15.36 11.29 20.92
CA LEU A 12 -14.51 10.16 20.51
C LEU A 12 -14.80 9.72 19.08
N GLN A 13 -16.08 9.60 18.71
CA GLN A 13 -16.48 9.27 17.35
C GLN A 13 -16.02 10.32 16.34
N GLY A 14 -16.13 11.61 16.67
CA GLY A 14 -15.65 12.71 15.83
C GLY A 14 -14.13 12.63 15.62
N LEU A 15 -13.36 12.43 16.69
CA LEU A 15 -11.91 12.29 16.63
C LEU A 15 -11.47 11.08 15.78
N LEU A 16 -12.09 9.91 15.99
CA LEU A 16 -11.80 8.71 15.21
C LEU A 16 -12.17 8.88 13.73
N SER A 17 -13.28 9.56 13.43
CA SER A 17 -13.66 9.87 12.03
C SER A 17 -12.64 10.75 11.34
N VAL A 18 -12.15 11.80 12.02
CA VAL A 18 -11.10 12.68 11.47
C VAL A 18 -9.80 11.89 11.28
N LEU A 19 -9.41 11.08 12.24
CA LEU A 19 -8.20 10.26 12.16
C LEU A 19 -8.27 9.27 11.00
N ALA A 20 -9.41 8.60 10.79
CA ALA A 20 -9.63 7.69 9.68
C ALA A 20 -9.54 8.42 8.32
N LEU A 21 -10.14 9.62 8.20
CA LEU A 21 -10.06 10.43 6.99
C LEU A 21 -8.63 10.89 6.69
N VAL A 22 -7.88 11.32 7.72
CA VAL A 22 -6.47 11.71 7.57
C VAL A 22 -5.61 10.53 7.14
N GLN A 23 -5.82 9.34 7.72
CA GLN A 23 -5.10 8.14 7.28
C GLN A 23 -5.41 7.79 5.82
N LEU A 24 -6.68 7.74 5.44
CA LEU A 24 -7.09 7.47 4.05
C LEU A 24 -6.55 8.53 3.07
N TRP A 25 -6.49 9.78 3.49
CA TRP A 25 -5.90 10.84 2.66
C TRP A 25 -4.38 10.67 2.50
N ARG A 26 -3.68 10.26 3.56
CA ARG A 26 -2.22 9.99 3.51
C ARG A 26 -1.88 8.80 2.63
N THR A 27 -2.73 7.79 2.55
CA THR A 27 -2.49 6.62 1.68
C THR A 27 -2.65 6.94 0.20
N GLN A 28 -3.36 8.03 -0.14
CA GLN A 28 -3.65 8.45 -1.53
C GLN A 28 -4.28 7.34 -2.41
N MET A 29 -4.79 6.26 -1.79
CA MET A 29 -5.38 5.13 -2.52
C MET A 29 -6.77 5.44 -3.08
N LEU A 30 -7.46 6.44 -2.50
CA LEU A 30 -8.82 6.80 -2.90
C LEU A 30 -8.85 8.15 -3.62
N PRO A 31 -9.59 8.27 -4.75
CA PRO A 31 -9.87 9.55 -5.37
C PRO A 31 -10.53 10.53 -4.37
N VAL A 32 -10.20 11.81 -4.48
CA VAL A 32 -10.69 12.86 -3.56
C VAL A 32 -12.22 12.86 -3.45
N LEU A 33 -12.92 12.54 -4.55
CA LEU A 33 -14.39 12.45 -4.57
C LEU A 33 -14.94 11.47 -3.52
N TYR A 34 -14.33 10.27 -3.41
CA TYR A 34 -14.76 9.26 -2.43
C TYR A 34 -14.45 9.68 -1.00
N LEU A 35 -13.35 10.41 -0.76
CA LEU A 35 -13.04 10.97 0.55
C LEU A 35 -14.06 12.02 0.97
N VAL A 36 -14.50 12.87 0.05
CA VAL A 36 -15.54 13.88 0.31
C VAL A 36 -16.88 13.20 0.63
N ILE A 37 -17.27 12.18 -0.15
CA ILE A 37 -18.49 11.41 0.10
C ILE A 37 -18.43 10.73 1.47
N LEU A 38 -17.30 10.10 1.80
CA LEU A 38 -17.09 9.43 3.10
C LEU A 38 -17.17 10.44 4.26
N ALA A 39 -16.54 11.62 4.12
CA ALA A 39 -16.59 12.68 5.10
C ALA A 39 -18.02 13.18 5.32
N ALA A 40 -18.79 13.36 4.26
CA ALA A 40 -20.20 13.75 4.33
C ALA A 40 -21.06 12.69 5.04
N LEU A 41 -20.84 11.40 4.74
CA LEU A 41 -21.52 10.28 5.38
C LEU A 41 -21.20 10.19 6.88
N LEU A 42 -19.93 10.32 7.26
CA LEU A 42 -19.50 10.31 8.66
C LEU A 42 -20.06 11.52 9.43
N ALA A 43 -20.10 12.70 8.82
CA ALA A 43 -20.71 13.89 9.40
C ALA A 43 -22.23 13.73 9.59
N LEU A 44 -22.93 13.20 8.57
CA LEU A 44 -24.36 12.89 8.67
C LEU A 44 -24.64 11.89 9.79
N LEU A 45 -23.86 10.83 9.86
CA LEU A 45 -23.99 9.81 10.90
C LEU A 45 -23.74 10.39 12.30
N TRP A 46 -22.75 11.26 12.44
CA TRP A 46 -22.48 11.96 13.69
C TRP A 46 -23.66 12.86 14.12
N LEU A 47 -24.24 13.60 13.18
CA LEU A 47 -25.44 14.44 13.41
C LEU A 47 -26.66 13.59 13.81
N LEU A 48 -26.87 12.44 13.15
CA LEU A 48 -27.96 11.51 13.49
C LEU A 48 -27.78 10.96 14.91
N VAL A 49 -26.59 10.50 15.28
CA VAL A 49 -26.32 10.01 16.63
C VAL A 49 -26.54 11.11 17.66
N LYS A 50 -26.06 12.34 17.40
CA LYS A 50 -26.29 13.50 18.26
C LYS A 50 -27.77 13.76 18.47
N ARG A 51 -28.57 13.76 17.39
CA ARG A 51 -30.01 14.00 17.46
C ARG A 51 -30.76 12.89 18.20
N CYS A 52 -30.38 11.63 17.98
CA CYS A 52 -30.98 10.48 18.66
C CYS A 52 -30.70 10.47 20.17
N GLN A 53 -29.56 11.04 20.62
CA GLN A 53 -29.22 11.10 22.05
C GLN A 53 -30.16 11.99 22.88
N GLU A 54 -30.92 12.85 22.25
CA GLU A 54 -31.90 13.70 22.92
C GLU A 54 -33.16 12.91 23.38
N TYR A 55 -33.38 11.69 22.84
CA TYR A 55 -34.53 10.84 23.12
C TYR A 55 -34.15 9.65 24.03
N ASN A 56 -35.11 9.20 24.90
CA ASN A 56 -34.84 8.21 25.92
C ASN A 56 -34.51 6.81 25.38
N VAL A 57 -35.28 6.25 24.46
CA VAL A 57 -35.07 4.89 23.92
C VAL A 57 -34.13 4.93 22.73
N PRO A 58 -34.31 5.76 21.70
CA PRO A 58 -33.36 5.88 20.59
C PRO A 58 -31.97 6.29 21.05
N GLY A 59 -31.86 7.09 22.14
CA GLY A 59 -30.58 7.52 22.69
C GLY A 59 -29.72 6.39 23.29
N LYS A 60 -30.35 5.34 23.84
CA LYS A 60 -29.61 4.15 24.31
C LYS A 60 -29.08 3.34 23.13
N VAL A 61 -29.93 3.10 22.14
CA VAL A 61 -29.56 2.38 20.90
C VAL A 61 -28.45 3.14 20.16
N ALA A 62 -28.57 4.46 20.02
CA ALA A 62 -27.57 5.31 19.37
C ALA A 62 -26.21 5.25 20.09
N ARG A 63 -26.17 5.18 21.41
CA ARG A 63 -24.91 5.01 22.17
C ARG A 63 -24.25 3.67 21.93
N VAL A 64 -25.01 2.58 21.96
CA VAL A 64 -24.50 1.24 21.65
C VAL A 64 -23.96 1.20 20.22
N PHE A 65 -24.71 1.73 19.27
CA PHE A 65 -24.27 1.83 17.88
C PHE A 65 -22.97 2.66 17.73
N SER A 66 -22.88 3.79 18.43
CA SER A 66 -21.68 4.64 18.42
C SER A 66 -20.45 3.91 18.97
N VAL A 67 -20.60 3.08 20.01
CA VAL A 67 -19.50 2.25 20.54
C VAL A 67 -19.03 1.24 19.49
N PHE A 68 -19.96 0.53 18.84
CA PHE A 68 -19.61 -0.41 17.76
C PHE A 68 -18.91 0.29 16.59
N LEU A 69 -19.40 1.46 16.20
CA LEU A 69 -18.81 2.25 15.13
C LEU A 69 -17.39 2.71 15.48
N CYS A 70 -17.16 3.20 16.71
CA CYS A 70 -15.83 3.57 17.19
C CYS A 70 -14.88 2.36 17.18
N ALA A 71 -15.34 1.20 17.65
CA ALA A 71 -14.54 -0.03 17.65
C ALA A 71 -14.20 -0.45 16.22
N ALA A 72 -15.17 -0.45 15.31
CA ALA A 72 -14.95 -0.78 13.90
C ALA A 72 -13.98 0.17 13.20
N MET A 73 -14.08 1.49 13.45
CA MET A 73 -13.14 2.47 12.93
C MET A 73 -11.73 2.30 13.50
N ALA A 74 -11.60 2.03 14.80
CA ALA A 74 -10.31 1.80 15.43
C ALA A 74 -9.62 0.53 14.89
N LEU A 75 -10.38 -0.56 14.75
CA LEU A 75 -9.89 -1.80 14.13
C LEU A 75 -9.51 -1.58 12.66
N GLY A 76 -10.34 -0.88 11.89
CA GLY A 76 -10.05 -0.56 10.50
C GLY A 76 -8.77 0.27 10.34
N CYS A 77 -8.56 1.28 11.20
CA CYS A 77 -7.32 2.06 11.23
C CYS A 77 -6.11 1.21 11.60
N PHE A 78 -6.25 0.30 12.57
CA PHE A 78 -5.17 -0.61 12.98
C PHE A 78 -4.76 -1.54 11.83
N TRP A 79 -5.73 -2.21 11.18
CA TRP A 79 -5.45 -3.10 10.05
C TRP A 79 -4.90 -2.34 8.83
N ALA A 80 -5.37 -1.12 8.58
CA ALA A 80 -4.81 -0.28 7.52
C ALA A 80 -3.33 0.06 7.78
N GLN A 81 -2.96 0.34 9.03
CA GLN A 81 -1.55 0.57 9.39
C GLN A 81 -0.69 -0.69 9.23
N GLN A 82 -1.20 -1.85 9.64
CA GLN A 82 -0.49 -3.12 9.46
C GLN A 82 -0.26 -3.43 7.97
N GLY A 83 -1.29 -3.25 7.15
CA GLY A 83 -1.17 -3.40 5.70
C GLY A 83 -0.15 -2.45 5.08
N LEU A 84 -0.14 -1.18 5.49
CA LEU A 84 0.82 -0.19 5.01
C LEU A 84 2.25 -0.48 5.46
N SER A 85 2.45 -0.94 6.70
CA SER A 85 3.77 -1.33 7.20
C SER A 85 4.30 -2.58 6.48
N ALA A 86 3.44 -3.55 6.20
CA ALA A 86 3.79 -4.73 5.40
C ALA A 86 4.19 -4.34 3.97
N LEU A 87 3.43 -3.46 3.32
CA LEU A 87 3.78 -2.91 2.01
C LEU A 87 5.09 -2.11 2.05
N GLY A 88 5.30 -1.29 3.09
CA GLY A 88 6.52 -0.50 3.26
C GLY A 88 7.78 -1.35 3.47
N SER A 89 7.66 -2.54 4.07
CA SER A 89 8.77 -3.48 4.18
C SER A 89 9.10 -4.22 2.88
N MET A 90 8.19 -4.20 1.91
CA MET A 90 8.35 -4.84 0.60
C MET A 90 8.85 -3.87 -0.48
N THR A 91 8.60 -2.58 -0.31
CA THR A 91 9.00 -1.53 -1.24
C THR A 91 9.87 -0.51 -0.52
N SER A 92 11.14 -0.46 -0.83
CA SER A 92 12.00 0.66 -0.44
C SER A 92 11.71 1.85 -1.37
N GLY A 93 10.58 2.50 -1.14
CA GLY A 93 10.15 3.64 -1.95
C GLY A 93 8.63 3.63 -2.10
N LEU A 94 7.91 4.07 -1.07
CA LEU A 94 6.48 4.39 -1.22
C LEU A 94 6.36 5.47 -2.29
N LEU A 95 5.60 5.17 -3.34
CA LEU A 95 5.22 6.13 -4.37
C LEU A 95 4.64 7.38 -3.72
N THR A 96 5.22 8.52 -3.99
CA THR A 96 4.64 9.79 -3.56
C THR A 96 3.31 10.02 -4.29
N GLY A 97 2.42 10.84 -3.74
CA GLY A 97 1.10 11.06 -4.37
C GLY A 97 1.17 11.61 -5.79
N ALA A 98 2.26 12.30 -6.17
CA ALA A 98 2.52 12.75 -7.53
C ALA A 98 2.83 11.58 -8.46
N GLU A 99 3.62 10.60 -8.00
CA GLU A 99 3.95 9.37 -8.73
C GLU A 99 2.74 8.45 -8.85
N ALA A 100 1.90 8.34 -7.79
CA ALA A 100 0.65 7.60 -7.85
C ALA A 100 -0.30 8.14 -8.93
N ASN A 101 -0.37 9.46 -9.12
CA ASN A 101 -1.15 10.07 -10.20
C ASN A 101 -0.56 9.79 -11.60
N LYS A 102 0.74 9.64 -11.72
CA LYS A 102 1.41 9.30 -12.97
C LYS A 102 1.14 7.85 -13.36
N ILE A 103 1.27 6.92 -12.41
CA ILE A 103 1.00 5.49 -12.60
C ILE A 103 -0.44 5.21 -13.09
N THR A 104 -1.41 6.04 -12.73
CA THR A 104 -2.80 5.86 -13.20
C THR A 104 -3.05 6.32 -14.63
N LYS A 105 -2.13 7.07 -15.24
CA LYS A 105 -2.33 7.74 -16.54
C LYS A 105 -1.33 7.32 -17.61
N GLU A 106 -0.13 6.93 -17.24
CA GLU A 106 0.97 6.62 -18.16
C GLU A 106 1.39 5.15 -18.03
N PRO A 107 1.81 4.49 -19.13
CA PRO A 107 2.42 3.17 -19.04
C PRO A 107 3.72 3.22 -18.22
N PHE A 108 3.98 2.18 -17.46
CA PHE A 108 5.17 2.04 -16.62
C PHE A 108 5.61 0.57 -16.54
N VAL A 109 6.87 0.36 -16.16
CA VAL A 109 7.46 -0.97 -16.01
C VAL A 109 7.90 -1.17 -14.56
N ILE A 110 7.50 -2.29 -13.96
CA ILE A 110 7.88 -2.69 -12.61
C ILE A 110 8.78 -3.92 -12.69
N TYR A 111 9.89 -3.90 -11.97
CA TYR A 111 10.71 -5.07 -11.70
C TYR A 111 10.21 -5.80 -10.44
N LEU A 112 9.77 -7.04 -10.62
CA LEU A 112 9.38 -7.93 -9.53
C LEU A 112 10.56 -8.87 -9.23
N SER A 113 11.11 -8.75 -8.03
CA SER A 113 12.29 -9.50 -7.59
C SER A 113 11.97 -10.39 -6.39
N GLY A 114 12.20 -11.69 -6.53
CA GLY A 114 12.19 -12.64 -5.42
C GLY A 114 13.58 -12.96 -4.96
N VAL A 115 13.89 -12.79 -3.67
CA VAL A 115 15.22 -13.03 -3.09
C VAL A 115 15.18 -14.14 -2.03
N ASP A 116 16.20 -15.02 -2.04
CA ASP A 116 16.35 -16.09 -1.04
C ASP A 116 17.03 -15.55 0.23
N THR A 117 16.34 -14.68 0.95
CA THR A 117 16.77 -14.23 2.27
C THR A 117 15.69 -14.54 3.30
N ARG A 118 16.10 -15.06 4.47
CA ARG A 118 15.18 -15.41 5.57
C ARG A 118 15.06 -14.33 6.65
N GLY A 119 15.88 -13.28 6.55
CA GLY A 119 15.90 -12.14 7.46
C GLY A 119 15.29 -10.88 6.84
N GLU A 120 15.77 -9.71 7.28
CA GLU A 120 15.42 -8.43 6.70
C GLU A 120 15.82 -8.37 5.22
N LEU A 121 15.02 -7.64 4.43
CA LEU A 121 15.35 -7.34 3.04
C LEU A 121 16.60 -6.45 3.02
N THR A 122 17.75 -7.06 2.74
CA THR A 122 18.99 -6.32 2.51
C THR A 122 19.00 -5.76 1.09
N GLU A 123 19.62 -4.60 0.89
CA GLU A 123 19.75 -3.99 -0.45
C GLU A 123 20.51 -4.90 -1.42
N ASN A 124 21.46 -5.67 -0.92
CA ASN A 124 22.34 -6.53 -1.69
C ASN A 124 22.00 -8.01 -1.48
N ALA A 125 21.17 -8.56 -2.34
CA ALA A 125 20.78 -9.96 -2.30
C ALA A 125 20.64 -10.54 -3.71
N ARG A 126 20.96 -11.83 -3.86
CA ARG A 126 20.73 -12.56 -5.11
C ARG A 126 19.23 -12.62 -5.41
N SER A 127 18.90 -12.34 -6.66
CA SER A 127 17.50 -12.42 -7.13
C SER A 127 17.27 -13.74 -7.86
N ASP A 128 16.42 -14.58 -7.30
CA ASP A 128 16.06 -15.89 -7.88
C ASP A 128 14.87 -15.78 -8.83
N VAL A 129 14.01 -14.78 -8.62
CA VAL A 129 12.88 -14.45 -9.49
C VAL A 129 13.10 -13.06 -10.08
N ASN A 130 13.06 -12.97 -11.40
CA ASN A 130 13.26 -11.73 -12.16
C ASN A 130 12.15 -11.57 -13.19
N ILE A 131 11.13 -10.79 -12.87
CA ILE A 131 9.99 -10.55 -13.74
C ILE A 131 9.87 -9.04 -14.00
N LEU A 132 9.79 -8.64 -15.28
CA LEU A 132 9.34 -7.30 -15.66
C LEU A 132 7.83 -7.33 -15.91
N ALA A 133 7.10 -6.46 -15.24
CA ALA A 133 5.68 -6.23 -15.46
C ALA A 133 5.50 -4.87 -16.16
N ALA A 134 5.21 -4.88 -17.45
CA ALA A 134 4.85 -3.70 -18.21
C ALA A 134 3.34 -3.46 -18.09
N VAL A 135 2.95 -2.36 -17.48
CA VAL A 135 1.56 -2.02 -17.16
C VAL A 135 1.11 -0.83 -17.99
N ASN A 136 0.00 -0.97 -18.68
CA ASN A 136 -0.65 0.15 -19.35
C ASN A 136 -2.03 0.39 -18.71
N PRO A 137 -2.17 1.42 -17.84
CA PRO A 137 -3.40 1.69 -17.11
C PRO A 137 -4.54 2.18 -18.02
N VAL A 138 -4.21 2.80 -19.15
CA VAL A 138 -5.20 3.33 -20.10
C VAL A 138 -5.89 2.17 -20.85
N THR A 139 -5.10 1.22 -21.37
CA THR A 139 -5.62 0.06 -22.09
C THR A 139 -5.97 -1.12 -21.17
N LYS A 140 -5.63 -1.00 -19.85
CA LYS A 140 -5.78 -2.06 -18.83
C LYS A 140 -5.09 -3.37 -19.23
N ARG A 141 -3.93 -3.27 -19.85
CA ARG A 141 -3.11 -4.42 -20.26
C ARG A 141 -1.86 -4.52 -19.40
N VAL A 142 -1.50 -5.76 -19.10
CA VAL A 142 -0.25 -6.09 -18.39
C VAL A 142 0.47 -7.16 -19.19
N ALA A 143 1.76 -6.94 -19.45
CA ALA A 143 2.65 -7.94 -20.02
C ALA A 143 3.70 -8.33 -18.96
N LEU A 144 3.90 -9.64 -18.77
CA LEU A 144 4.89 -10.17 -17.84
C LEU A 144 6.00 -10.85 -18.63
N VAL A 145 7.23 -10.47 -18.38
CA VAL A 145 8.44 -11.07 -18.97
C VAL A 145 9.29 -11.65 -17.84
N ASN A 146 9.35 -12.97 -17.76
CA ASN A 146 10.20 -13.67 -16.80
C ASN A 146 11.58 -13.94 -17.41
N THR A 147 12.64 -13.54 -16.70
CA THR A 147 14.03 -13.79 -17.09
C THR A 147 14.67 -14.77 -16.13
N PRO A 148 15.19 -15.92 -16.61
CA PRO A 148 15.86 -16.89 -15.75
C PRO A 148 17.03 -16.27 -14.99
N ARG A 149 17.19 -16.62 -13.71
CA ARG A 149 18.25 -16.08 -12.85
C ARG A 149 19.67 -16.36 -13.36
N ASP A 150 19.86 -17.45 -14.08
CA ASP A 150 21.15 -17.87 -14.63
C ASP A 150 21.42 -17.31 -16.03
N TYR A 151 20.55 -16.41 -16.53
CA TYR A 151 20.75 -15.76 -17.82
C TYR A 151 22.04 -14.93 -17.80
N TYR A 152 22.92 -15.14 -18.78
CA TYR A 152 24.22 -14.50 -18.87
C TYR A 152 24.12 -13.15 -19.57
N VAL A 153 24.32 -12.06 -18.83
CA VAL A 153 24.06 -10.69 -19.28
C VAL A 153 25.25 -9.77 -18.94
N ASP A 154 25.31 -8.63 -19.62
CA ASP A 154 26.16 -7.51 -19.21
C ASP A 154 25.54 -6.88 -17.97
N LEU A 155 26.24 -6.90 -16.82
CA LEU A 155 25.76 -6.27 -15.60
C LEU A 155 25.94 -4.76 -15.68
N ALA A 156 24.85 -4.02 -15.57
CA ALA A 156 24.87 -2.56 -15.62
C ALA A 156 25.77 -1.95 -14.53
N GLY A 157 26.45 -0.86 -14.86
CA GLY A 157 27.39 -0.21 -13.94
C GLY A 157 28.67 -1.01 -13.67
N THR A 158 28.84 -2.18 -14.30
CA THR A 158 30.07 -2.99 -14.23
C THR A 158 30.65 -3.21 -15.63
N SER A 159 31.91 -3.61 -15.70
CA SER A 159 32.54 -3.98 -16.98
C SER A 159 32.50 -5.50 -17.23
N SER A 160 31.64 -6.22 -16.53
CA SER A 160 31.62 -7.69 -16.53
C SER A 160 30.28 -8.24 -17.02
N LYS A 161 30.36 -9.42 -17.66
CA LYS A 161 29.22 -10.29 -17.91
C LYS A 161 29.14 -11.34 -16.83
N ASP A 162 27.94 -11.55 -16.31
CA ASP A 162 27.69 -12.59 -15.30
C ASP A 162 26.22 -13.03 -15.34
N LYS A 163 25.85 -13.95 -14.45
CA LYS A 163 24.46 -14.36 -14.27
C LYS A 163 23.63 -13.22 -13.74
N LEU A 164 22.41 -13.08 -14.25
CA LEU A 164 21.47 -12.03 -13.83
C LEU A 164 21.25 -12.00 -12.31
N THR A 165 21.23 -13.16 -11.64
CA THR A 165 21.08 -13.24 -10.18
C THR A 165 22.15 -12.44 -9.42
N HIS A 166 23.35 -12.29 -10.01
CA HIS A 166 24.45 -11.55 -9.38
C HIS A 166 24.29 -10.03 -9.49
N ALA A 167 23.46 -9.52 -10.40
CA ALA A 167 23.13 -8.10 -10.47
C ALA A 167 22.60 -7.58 -9.13
N GLY A 168 21.78 -8.37 -8.43
CA GLY A 168 21.23 -8.04 -7.12
C GLY A 168 22.28 -7.91 -5.99
N LEU A 169 23.48 -8.42 -6.16
CA LEU A 169 24.61 -8.23 -5.21
C LEU A 169 25.19 -6.81 -5.26
N TYR A 170 24.96 -6.10 -6.37
CA TYR A 170 25.36 -4.70 -6.56
C TYR A 170 24.22 -3.71 -6.26
N GLY A 171 23.05 -4.21 -5.88
CA GLY A 171 21.87 -3.43 -5.57
C GLY A 171 20.71 -3.73 -6.52
N VAL A 172 19.52 -3.28 -6.14
CA VAL A 172 18.32 -3.46 -6.97
C VAL A 172 18.36 -2.62 -8.23
N GLU A 173 18.93 -1.44 -8.16
CA GLU A 173 19.12 -0.50 -9.28
C GLU A 173 19.94 -1.16 -10.39
N THR A 174 21.03 -1.85 -10.03
CA THR A 174 21.84 -2.63 -11.00
C THR A 174 21.00 -3.71 -11.69
N SER A 175 20.12 -4.39 -10.96
CA SER A 175 19.21 -5.38 -11.57
C SER A 175 18.19 -4.74 -12.51
N MET A 176 17.62 -3.59 -12.12
CA MET A 176 16.68 -2.83 -12.95
C MET A 176 17.32 -2.35 -14.24
N GLU A 177 18.49 -1.73 -14.12
CA GLU A 177 19.24 -1.20 -15.27
C GLU A 177 19.73 -2.33 -16.19
N THR A 178 20.20 -3.46 -15.62
CA THR A 178 20.61 -4.65 -16.39
C THR A 178 19.45 -5.19 -17.23
N LEU A 179 18.26 -5.34 -16.62
CA LEU A 179 17.06 -5.79 -17.33
C LEU A 179 16.55 -4.74 -18.32
N GLY A 180 16.61 -3.46 -17.94
CA GLY A 180 16.27 -2.35 -18.81
C GLY A 180 17.10 -2.33 -20.09
N ASN A 181 18.42 -2.51 -19.96
CA ASN A 181 19.35 -2.60 -21.09
C ASN A 181 19.11 -3.85 -21.94
N LEU A 182 18.80 -4.99 -21.28
CA LEU A 182 18.54 -6.25 -21.99
C LEU A 182 17.30 -6.16 -22.89
N TYR A 183 16.26 -5.49 -22.43
CA TYR A 183 14.97 -5.41 -23.14
C TYR A 183 14.75 -4.07 -23.86
N GLY A 184 15.65 -3.10 -23.71
CA GLY A 184 15.51 -1.77 -24.31
C GLY A 184 14.36 -0.96 -23.74
N VAL A 185 14.06 -1.11 -22.43
CA VAL A 185 12.97 -0.43 -21.73
C VAL A 185 13.49 0.29 -20.48
N ASN A 186 12.82 1.39 -20.09
CA ASN A 186 13.06 1.98 -18.78
C ASN A 186 12.28 1.21 -17.72
N VAL A 187 12.92 0.84 -16.61
CA VAL A 187 12.29 0.19 -15.46
C VAL A 187 12.06 1.25 -14.39
N ASP A 188 10.78 1.59 -14.18
CA ASP A 188 10.41 2.78 -13.39
C ASP A 188 10.36 2.48 -11.88
N HIS A 189 9.96 1.26 -11.51
CA HIS A 189 9.70 0.86 -10.13
C HIS A 189 10.16 -0.56 -9.89
N TYR A 190 10.30 -0.94 -8.62
CA TYR A 190 10.52 -2.34 -8.24
C TYR A 190 9.69 -2.77 -7.03
N ILE A 191 9.44 -4.07 -6.96
CA ILE A 191 8.91 -4.76 -5.80
C ILE A 191 9.83 -5.93 -5.51
N ARG A 192 10.39 -5.98 -4.30
CA ARG A 192 11.25 -7.07 -3.86
C ARG A 192 10.59 -7.82 -2.71
N ILE A 193 10.57 -9.14 -2.81
CA ILE A 193 9.96 -10.03 -1.83
C ILE A 193 10.99 -11.07 -1.38
N ASN A 194 11.05 -11.36 -0.09
CA ASN A 194 11.75 -12.50 0.48
C ASN A 194 10.75 -13.54 1.04
N PHE A 195 11.26 -14.68 1.52
CA PHE A 195 10.41 -15.73 2.08
C PHE A 195 9.57 -15.26 3.27
N ALA A 196 10.12 -14.43 4.16
CA ALA A 196 9.37 -13.91 5.31
C ALA A 196 8.23 -13.01 4.87
N GLY A 197 8.48 -12.11 3.91
CA GLY A 197 7.45 -11.24 3.33
C GLY A 197 6.37 -12.03 2.59
N PHE A 198 6.78 -13.08 1.85
CA PHE A 198 5.84 -13.95 1.13
C PHE A 198 4.90 -14.70 2.09
N ILE A 199 5.44 -15.28 3.17
CA ILE A 199 4.64 -15.94 4.21
C ILE A 199 3.66 -14.94 4.83
N SER A 200 4.13 -13.73 5.18
CA SER A 200 3.28 -12.69 5.78
C SER A 200 2.11 -12.26 4.88
N ILE A 201 2.28 -12.33 3.56
CA ILE A 201 1.19 -12.02 2.60
C ILE A 201 0.16 -13.13 2.57
N ILE A 202 0.61 -14.40 2.62
CA ILE A 202 -0.28 -15.56 2.51
C ILE A 202 -1.08 -15.77 3.79
N ASP A 203 -0.49 -15.45 4.95
CA ASP A 203 -1.10 -15.63 6.26
C ASP A 203 -2.00 -14.44 6.67
N ALA A 204 -2.12 -13.39 5.85
CA ALA A 204 -2.96 -12.21 6.07
C ALA A 204 -4.34 -12.37 5.44
#